data_83651888e555fe954de00b7c78dd9c04
#
_entry.id   83651888e555fe954de00b7c78dd9c04
#
_cell.length_a   1.000
_cell.length_b   1.000
_cell.length_c   1.000
_cell.angle_alpha   90.00
_cell.angle_beta   90.00
_cell.angle_gamma   90.00
#
_symmetry.space_group_name_H-M   'P 1'
#
loop_
_entity.id
_entity.type
_entity.pdbx_description
1 polymer ?
#
loop_
_entity_poly.entity_id
_entity_poly.type
_entity_poly.pdbx_seq_one_letter_code
_entity_poly.pdbx_strand_id
1 'polypeptide(L)'
;MKKGIERCIEALKSNEKIGIIADYDVDGSTSASILYRFLNNYTNNLVCKIPNRLSEGYGPNVRLMNEMLNENTTLLFTLDCGTSAFNSIDLPDFKSIEVIVIDHHLSESKLPKVHSVINPNRFDENNNYKDFAAVAVTFLFLMGLRKQIRELNLFPNIKEPNLMSYLDLVAVGTICDIVNINNYNRSIVSKGLELIRSRKNKSITKILDNSNINLSLIHI
;
A
#
# COMPACT_ATOMS: atom_id res chain seq x y z
N MET A 1 -2.41 -4.26 -12.42
CA MET A 1 -1.13 -4.53 -11.71
C MET A 1 0.11 -4.40 -12.60
N LYS A 2 0.25 -5.10 -13.75
CA LYS A 2 1.45 -5.04 -14.61
C LYS A 2 1.85 -3.60 -14.97
N LYS A 3 0.92 -2.80 -15.52
CA LYS A 3 1.15 -1.39 -15.89
C LYS A 3 1.68 -0.54 -14.73
N GLY A 4 1.17 -0.72 -13.52
CA GLY A 4 1.67 0.00 -12.32
C GLY A 4 3.07 -0.42 -11.90
N ILE A 5 3.41 -1.72 -12.04
CA ILE A 5 4.76 -2.22 -11.75
C ILE A 5 5.78 -1.63 -12.75
N GLU A 6 5.46 -1.64 -14.05
CA GLU A 6 6.32 -1.08 -15.10
C GLU A 6 6.61 0.40 -14.83
N ARG A 7 5.57 1.20 -14.51
CA ARG A 7 5.74 2.63 -14.19
C ARG A 7 6.56 2.86 -12.92
N CYS A 8 6.36 2.04 -11.88
CA CYS A 8 7.17 2.14 -10.67
C CYS A 8 8.66 1.85 -10.94
N ILE A 9 8.95 0.87 -11.81
CA ILE A 9 10.33 0.57 -12.23
C ILE A 9 10.96 1.75 -12.97
N GLU A 10 10.21 2.40 -13.86
CA GLU A 10 10.68 3.60 -14.56
C GLU A 10 11.04 4.71 -13.57
N ALA A 11 10.17 4.96 -12.59
CA ALA A 11 10.44 5.95 -11.55
C ALA A 11 11.67 5.62 -10.72
N LEU A 12 11.87 4.36 -10.33
CA LEU A 12 13.05 3.92 -9.59
C LEU A 12 14.32 4.08 -10.42
N LYS A 13 14.30 3.72 -11.71
CA LYS A 13 15.45 3.86 -12.63
C LYS A 13 15.84 5.31 -12.85
N SER A 14 14.87 6.20 -12.94
CA SER A 14 15.06 7.63 -13.17
C SER A 14 15.22 8.42 -11.88
N ASN A 15 15.22 7.76 -10.72
CA ASN A 15 15.25 8.36 -9.38
C ASN A 15 14.24 9.50 -9.21
N GLU A 16 13.04 9.28 -9.73
CA GLU A 16 11.92 10.23 -9.62
C GLU A 16 11.48 10.43 -8.17
N LYS A 17 10.80 11.56 -7.90
CA LYS A 17 10.13 11.79 -6.63
C LYS A 17 8.85 10.97 -6.56
N ILE A 18 8.80 10.01 -5.64
CA ILE A 18 7.64 9.13 -5.43
C ILE A 18 6.88 9.58 -4.20
N GLY A 19 5.62 9.91 -4.37
CA GLY A 19 4.68 10.25 -3.30
C GLY A 19 3.84 9.04 -2.88
N ILE A 20 3.42 9.05 -1.62
CA ILE A 20 2.45 8.10 -1.06
C ILE A 20 1.41 8.91 -0.30
N ILE A 21 0.13 8.77 -0.66
CA ILE A 21 -1.01 9.19 0.14
C ILE A 21 -1.75 7.92 0.57
N ALA A 22 -1.91 7.72 1.87
CA ALA A 22 -2.63 6.57 2.40
C ALA A 22 -3.80 7.03 3.25
N ASP A 23 -4.82 6.18 3.41
CA ASP A 23 -5.83 6.46 4.41
C ASP A 23 -5.25 6.41 5.83
N TYR A 24 -5.92 7.05 6.76
CA TYR A 24 -5.46 7.25 8.16
C TYR A 24 -5.70 6.04 9.05
N ASP A 25 -6.41 5.04 8.60
CA ASP A 25 -6.72 3.85 9.39
C ASP A 25 -5.57 2.82 9.40
N VAL A 26 -5.81 1.64 9.97
CA VAL A 26 -4.77 0.62 10.13
C VAL A 26 -4.41 -0.02 8.79
N ASP A 27 -5.38 -0.23 7.88
CA ASP A 27 -5.10 -0.82 6.57
C ASP A 27 -4.29 0.15 5.71
N GLY A 28 -4.71 1.41 5.61
CA GLY A 28 -3.96 2.45 4.91
C GLY A 28 -2.55 2.65 5.49
N SER A 29 -2.43 2.75 6.82
CA SER A 29 -1.14 2.94 7.50
C SER A 29 -0.17 1.77 7.32
N THR A 30 -0.66 0.52 7.38
CA THR A 30 0.17 -0.66 7.16
C THR A 30 0.55 -0.81 5.69
N SER A 31 -0.35 -0.48 4.77
CA SER A 31 -0.08 -0.40 3.32
C SER A 31 1.05 0.59 3.01
N ALA A 32 0.95 1.81 3.56
CA ALA A 32 2.00 2.82 3.43
C ALA A 32 3.33 2.34 4.00
N SER A 33 3.31 1.72 5.17
CA SER A 33 4.51 1.25 5.84
C SER A 33 5.26 0.20 5.03
N ILE A 34 4.57 -0.81 4.45
CA ILE A 34 5.24 -1.85 3.66
C ILE A 34 5.74 -1.31 2.32
N LEU A 35 4.96 -0.45 1.65
CA LEU A 35 5.37 0.16 0.39
C LEU A 35 6.59 1.08 0.60
N TYR A 36 6.51 2.00 1.57
CA TYR A 36 7.60 2.92 1.89
C TYR A 36 8.89 2.17 2.24
N ARG A 37 8.81 1.20 3.16
CA ARG A 37 9.98 0.38 3.56
C ARG A 37 10.58 -0.39 2.40
N PHE A 38 9.76 -0.89 1.48
CA PHE A 38 10.27 -1.58 0.30
C PHE A 38 10.99 -0.63 -0.64
N LEU A 39 10.36 0.48 -1.02
CA LEU A 39 10.91 1.47 -1.95
C LEU A 39 12.18 2.14 -1.39
N ASN A 40 12.23 2.37 -0.08
CA ASN A 40 13.38 2.99 0.60
C ASN A 40 14.68 2.16 0.53
N ASN A 41 14.61 0.89 0.07
CA ASN A 41 15.82 0.14 -0.24
C ASN A 41 16.44 0.57 -1.56
N TYR A 42 15.68 1.21 -2.44
CA TYR A 42 16.10 1.53 -3.81
C TYR A 42 16.24 3.02 -4.06
N THR A 43 15.52 3.86 -3.32
CA THR A 43 15.59 5.32 -3.44
C THR A 43 15.28 6.00 -2.10
N ASN A 44 15.91 7.16 -1.86
CA ASN A 44 15.58 8.06 -0.74
C ASN A 44 14.61 9.17 -1.18
N ASN A 45 14.20 9.19 -2.44
CA ASN A 45 13.37 10.25 -3.00
C ASN A 45 11.88 9.97 -2.80
N LEU A 46 11.49 9.75 -1.53
CA LEU A 46 10.15 9.38 -1.11
C LEU A 46 9.53 10.46 -0.23
N VAL A 47 8.22 10.65 -0.38
CA VAL A 47 7.40 11.46 0.53
C VAL A 47 6.11 10.70 0.85
N CYS A 48 5.69 10.72 2.12
CA CYS A 48 4.44 10.08 2.55
C CYS A 48 3.59 11.10 3.32
N LYS A 49 2.32 11.18 2.97
CA LYS A 49 1.32 12.06 3.60
C LYS A 49 0.07 11.26 3.93
N ILE A 50 -0.55 11.61 5.04
CA ILE A 50 -1.81 11.02 5.50
C ILE A 50 -2.79 12.16 5.76
N PRO A 51 -4.07 12.06 5.34
CA PRO A 51 -5.06 13.08 5.63
C PRO A 51 -5.36 13.16 7.12
N ASN A 52 -5.73 14.35 7.59
CA ASN A 52 -6.21 14.52 8.95
C ASN A 52 -7.67 14.04 9.04
N ARG A 53 -7.91 12.97 9.79
CA ARG A 53 -9.24 12.38 9.95
C ARG A 53 -10.32 13.37 10.36
N LEU A 54 -10.00 14.31 11.25
CA LEU A 54 -10.99 15.23 11.84
C LEU A 54 -11.32 16.41 10.93
N SER A 55 -10.35 16.90 10.16
CA SER A 55 -10.50 18.13 9.36
C SER A 55 -10.61 17.88 7.85
N GLU A 56 -10.15 16.73 7.35
CA GLU A 56 -10.03 16.47 5.91
C GLU A 56 -10.84 15.26 5.45
N GLY A 57 -11.13 14.34 6.35
CA GLY A 57 -11.88 13.13 6.02
C GLY A 57 -11.01 12.07 5.32
N TYR A 58 -11.67 11.23 4.53
CA TYR A 58 -11.13 10.03 3.92
C TYR A 58 -10.40 10.31 2.60
N GLY A 59 -9.24 9.72 2.43
CA GLY A 59 -8.55 9.59 1.16
C GLY A 59 -7.82 10.85 0.66
N PRO A 60 -7.38 10.84 -0.61
CA PRO A 60 -6.66 11.96 -1.19
C PRO A 60 -7.59 13.17 -1.37
N ASN A 61 -7.10 14.35 -1.03
CA ASN A 61 -7.79 15.61 -1.18
C ASN A 61 -6.92 16.64 -1.91
N VAL A 62 -7.53 17.76 -2.33
CA VAL A 62 -6.84 18.81 -3.12
C VAL A 62 -5.64 19.39 -2.38
N ARG A 63 -5.70 19.53 -1.03
CA ARG A 63 -4.57 20.02 -0.23
C ARG A 63 -3.37 19.08 -0.33
N LEU A 64 -3.59 17.78 -0.11
CA LEU A 64 -2.54 16.77 -0.20
C LEU A 64 -1.96 16.67 -1.61
N MET A 65 -2.81 16.77 -2.64
CA MET A 65 -2.35 16.78 -4.04
C MET A 65 -1.48 18.00 -4.33
N ASN A 66 -1.84 19.18 -3.82
CA ASN A 66 -1.00 20.39 -3.93
C ASN A 66 0.33 20.22 -3.18
N GLU A 67 0.33 19.61 -2.01
CA GLU A 67 1.59 19.30 -1.30
C GLU A 67 2.49 18.36 -2.11
N MET A 68 1.91 17.32 -2.73
CA MET A 68 2.67 16.43 -3.61
C MET A 68 3.25 17.16 -4.82
N LEU A 69 2.48 18.07 -5.42
CA LEU A 69 2.96 18.90 -6.53
C LEU A 69 4.13 19.80 -6.10
N ASN A 70 4.02 20.45 -4.93
CA ASN A 70 5.06 21.31 -4.37
C ASN A 70 6.33 20.53 -4.00
N GLU A 71 6.21 19.25 -3.67
CA GLU A 71 7.34 18.33 -3.44
C GLU A 71 7.97 17.82 -4.75
N ASN A 72 7.49 18.25 -5.93
CA ASN A 72 7.89 17.78 -7.25
C ASN A 72 7.65 16.27 -7.45
N THR A 73 6.59 15.73 -6.87
CA THR A 73 6.19 14.33 -7.07
C THR A 73 5.77 14.11 -8.52
N THR A 74 6.31 13.08 -9.17
CA THR A 74 5.94 12.68 -10.53
C THR A 74 5.17 11.37 -10.56
N LEU A 75 5.42 10.49 -9.59
CA LEU A 75 4.66 9.26 -9.37
C LEU A 75 4.05 9.28 -7.98
N LEU A 76 2.72 9.08 -7.90
CA LEU A 76 1.98 9.03 -6.64
C LEU A 76 1.30 7.67 -6.48
N PHE A 77 1.45 7.07 -5.32
CA PHE A 77 0.63 5.95 -4.87
C PHE A 77 -0.47 6.46 -3.94
N THR A 78 -1.73 6.08 -4.21
CA THR A 78 -2.80 6.17 -3.22
C THR A 78 -3.08 4.78 -2.67
N LEU A 79 -3.13 4.62 -1.36
CA LEU A 79 -3.22 3.35 -0.68
C LEU A 79 -4.45 3.31 0.21
N ASP A 80 -5.26 2.26 0.06
CA ASP A 80 -6.53 2.07 0.76
C ASP A 80 -7.53 3.21 0.51
N CYS A 81 -7.37 3.87 -0.62
CA CYS A 81 -8.21 4.97 -1.08
C CYS A 81 -7.91 5.26 -2.55
N GLY A 82 -8.78 6.05 -3.17
CA GLY A 82 -8.52 6.58 -4.50
C GLY A 82 -9.41 6.02 -5.60
N THR A 83 -10.00 4.84 -5.43
CA THR A 83 -10.87 4.23 -6.46
C THR A 83 -12.05 5.14 -6.86
N SER A 84 -12.57 5.92 -5.92
CA SER A 84 -13.68 6.88 -6.15
C SER A 84 -13.27 8.34 -5.97
N ALA A 85 -11.98 8.66 -5.97
CA ALA A 85 -11.47 10.01 -5.66
C ALA A 85 -11.41 10.95 -6.90
N PHE A 86 -12.48 10.97 -7.71
CA PHE A 86 -12.55 11.74 -8.96
C PHE A 86 -12.29 13.24 -8.76
N ASN A 87 -12.75 13.80 -7.63
CA ASN A 87 -12.68 15.24 -7.35
C ASN A 87 -11.32 15.69 -6.76
N SER A 88 -10.34 14.80 -6.72
CA SER A 88 -9.01 15.13 -6.19
C SER A 88 -7.88 14.66 -7.10
N ILE A 89 -7.86 13.39 -7.51
CA ILE A 89 -6.74 12.83 -8.28
C ILE A 89 -6.92 12.93 -9.82
N ASP A 90 -8.14 13.13 -10.30
CA ASP A 90 -8.48 13.23 -11.74
C ASP A 90 -8.64 14.71 -12.19
N LEU A 91 -8.06 15.65 -11.46
CA LEU A 91 -8.16 17.07 -11.79
C LEU A 91 -7.07 17.50 -12.79
N PRO A 92 -7.39 18.45 -13.72
CA PRO A 92 -6.44 18.94 -14.70
C PRO A 92 -5.14 19.50 -14.12
N ASP A 93 -5.21 20.11 -12.92
CA ASP A 93 -4.08 20.75 -12.25
C ASP A 93 -3.01 19.74 -11.80
N PHE A 94 -3.37 18.46 -11.67
CA PHE A 94 -2.47 17.39 -11.21
C PHE A 94 -2.00 16.45 -12.32
N LYS A 95 -2.18 16.81 -13.60
CA LYS A 95 -1.78 15.98 -14.76
C LYS A 95 -0.29 15.66 -14.85
N SER A 96 0.56 16.44 -14.18
CA SER A 96 1.99 16.17 -14.09
C SER A 96 2.34 15.04 -13.13
N ILE A 97 1.38 14.61 -12.29
CA ILE A 97 1.54 13.51 -11.35
C ILE A 97 0.83 12.28 -11.89
N GLU A 98 1.57 11.23 -12.20
CA GLU A 98 0.98 9.95 -12.58
C GLU A 98 0.60 9.17 -11.33
N VAL A 99 -0.67 8.76 -11.23
CA VAL A 99 -1.21 8.13 -10.03
C VAL A 99 -1.40 6.63 -10.24
N ILE A 100 -0.94 5.84 -9.27
CA ILE A 100 -1.23 4.41 -9.12
C ILE A 100 -2.10 4.25 -7.88
N VAL A 101 -3.34 3.85 -8.09
CA VAL A 101 -4.28 3.52 -7.00
C VAL A 101 -4.10 2.06 -6.61
N ILE A 102 -3.88 1.78 -5.33
CA ILE A 102 -3.92 0.43 -4.72
C ILE A 102 -4.99 0.46 -3.64
N ASP A 103 -6.11 -0.19 -3.89
CA ASP A 103 -7.32 -0.06 -3.11
C ASP A 103 -8.10 -1.39 -3.09
N HIS A 104 -9.11 -1.51 -2.25
CA HIS A 104 -9.99 -2.69 -2.20
C HIS A 104 -11.48 -2.33 -2.06
N HIS A 105 -11.82 -1.06 -1.91
CA HIS A 105 -13.20 -0.60 -1.82
C HIS A 105 -13.97 -0.88 -3.11
N LEU A 106 -15.29 -1.08 -2.98
CA LEU A 106 -16.16 -1.28 -4.14
C LEU A 106 -16.06 -0.08 -5.07
N SER A 107 -15.83 -0.34 -6.36
CA SER A 107 -15.80 0.71 -7.36
C SER A 107 -17.21 1.00 -7.89
N GLU A 108 -17.41 2.24 -8.31
CA GLU A 108 -18.53 2.60 -9.17
C GLU A 108 -18.34 2.01 -10.59
N SER A 109 -19.33 2.19 -11.47
CA SER A 109 -19.24 1.82 -12.89
C SER A 109 -18.22 2.64 -13.71
N LYS A 110 -17.52 3.57 -13.06
CA LYS A 110 -16.50 4.43 -13.63
C LYS A 110 -15.26 4.42 -12.73
N LEU A 111 -14.08 4.48 -13.33
CA LEU A 111 -12.81 4.62 -12.63
C LEU A 111 -12.18 5.99 -12.89
N PRO A 112 -11.36 6.52 -11.98
CA PRO A 112 -10.62 7.76 -12.22
C PRO A 112 -9.62 7.59 -13.37
N LYS A 113 -9.35 8.69 -14.10
CA LYS A 113 -8.41 8.72 -15.24
C LYS A 113 -6.99 8.86 -14.72
N VAL A 114 -6.46 7.80 -14.18
CA VAL A 114 -5.12 7.69 -13.60
C VAL A 114 -4.27 6.68 -14.35
N HIS A 115 -2.97 6.62 -14.04
CA HIS A 115 -2.07 5.67 -14.69
C HIS A 115 -2.53 4.22 -14.52
N SER A 116 -2.88 3.80 -13.30
CA SER A 116 -3.49 2.48 -13.06
C SER A 116 -4.30 2.43 -11.77
N VAL A 117 -5.39 1.64 -11.78
CA VAL A 117 -6.17 1.28 -10.59
C VAL A 117 -6.00 -0.21 -10.35
N ILE A 118 -5.36 -0.55 -9.23
CA ILE A 118 -5.11 -1.92 -8.77
C ILE A 118 -6.07 -2.17 -7.62
N ASN A 119 -7.21 -2.76 -7.93
CA ASN A 119 -8.28 -3.01 -6.97
C ASN A 119 -9.03 -4.28 -7.39
N PRO A 120 -9.10 -5.32 -6.53
CA PRO A 120 -9.81 -6.56 -6.83
C PRO A 120 -11.33 -6.38 -6.91
N ASN A 121 -11.87 -5.30 -6.36
CA ASN A 121 -13.31 -5.01 -6.32
C ASN A 121 -13.75 -3.98 -7.38
N ARG A 122 -12.96 -3.80 -8.43
CA ARG A 122 -13.37 -3.01 -9.59
C ARG A 122 -14.55 -3.68 -10.29
N PHE A 123 -15.47 -2.86 -10.81
CA PHE A 123 -16.65 -3.34 -11.52
C PHE A 123 -16.33 -4.21 -12.75
N ASP A 124 -15.16 -4.01 -13.37
CA ASP A 124 -14.68 -4.70 -14.58
C ASP A 124 -13.69 -5.85 -14.26
N GLU A 125 -13.49 -6.20 -12.97
CA GLU A 125 -12.63 -7.28 -12.53
C GLU A 125 -13.44 -8.51 -12.08
N ASN A 126 -12.99 -9.69 -12.48
CA ASN A 126 -13.50 -10.96 -11.98
C ASN A 126 -12.35 -11.83 -11.50
N ASN A 127 -12.16 -11.91 -10.20
CA ASN A 127 -11.04 -12.62 -9.58
C ASN A 127 -11.42 -13.16 -8.20
N ASN A 128 -10.51 -13.93 -7.58
CA ASN A 128 -10.69 -14.58 -6.28
C ASN A 128 -10.10 -13.77 -5.10
N TYR A 129 -9.75 -12.48 -5.30
CA TYR A 129 -9.06 -11.64 -4.31
C TYR A 129 -9.96 -10.54 -3.75
N LYS A 130 -11.28 -10.66 -3.92
CA LYS A 130 -12.28 -9.65 -3.50
C LYS A 130 -12.29 -9.38 -2.00
N ASP A 131 -11.87 -10.35 -1.21
CA ASP A 131 -11.79 -10.23 0.25
C ASP A 131 -10.43 -9.68 0.74
N PHE A 132 -9.54 -9.24 -0.16
CA PHE A 132 -8.26 -8.68 0.28
C PHE A 132 -8.43 -7.25 0.77
N ALA A 133 -7.84 -6.94 1.93
CA ALA A 133 -7.60 -5.58 2.39
C ALA A 133 -6.53 -4.90 1.52
N ALA A 134 -6.45 -3.58 1.52
CA ALA A 134 -5.50 -2.85 0.67
C ALA A 134 -4.04 -3.20 0.97
N VAL A 135 -3.70 -3.52 2.22
CA VAL A 135 -2.36 -4.00 2.58
C VAL A 135 -2.00 -5.32 1.92
N ALA A 136 -2.96 -6.24 1.76
CA ALA A 136 -2.73 -7.50 1.06
C ALA A 136 -2.55 -7.27 -0.45
N VAL A 137 -3.33 -6.35 -1.05
CA VAL A 137 -3.17 -5.94 -2.46
C VAL A 137 -1.80 -5.26 -2.67
N THR A 138 -1.40 -4.37 -1.74
CA THR A 138 -0.07 -3.74 -1.74
C THR A 138 1.04 -4.78 -1.64
N PHE A 139 0.87 -5.79 -0.79
CA PHE A 139 1.85 -6.88 -0.68
C PHE A 139 1.99 -7.67 -1.99
N LEU A 140 0.88 -7.98 -2.68
CA LEU A 140 0.93 -8.60 -4.01
C LEU A 140 1.63 -7.72 -5.05
N PHE A 141 1.40 -6.40 -5.00
CA PHE A 141 2.11 -5.45 -5.85
C PHE A 141 3.62 -5.51 -5.60
N LEU A 142 4.05 -5.52 -4.32
CA LEU A 142 5.45 -5.64 -3.94
C LEU A 142 6.09 -6.97 -4.38
N MET A 143 5.34 -8.07 -4.32
CA MET A 143 5.82 -9.37 -4.84
C MET A 143 6.09 -9.29 -6.34
N GLY A 144 5.17 -8.69 -7.11
CA GLY A 144 5.33 -8.48 -8.54
C GLY A 144 6.48 -7.52 -8.87
N LEU A 145 6.59 -6.41 -8.14
CA LEU A 145 7.65 -5.42 -8.32
C LEU A 145 9.03 -6.03 -8.02
N ARG A 146 9.18 -6.74 -6.91
CA ARG A 146 10.42 -7.45 -6.56
C ARG A 146 10.81 -8.48 -7.62
N LYS A 147 9.84 -9.26 -8.11
CA LYS A 147 10.09 -10.22 -9.18
C LYS A 147 10.64 -9.52 -10.42
N GLN A 148 10.02 -8.44 -10.85
CA GLN A 148 10.44 -7.71 -12.05
C GLN A 148 11.81 -7.04 -11.88
N ILE A 149 12.12 -6.48 -10.71
CA ILE A 149 13.45 -5.93 -10.37
C ILE A 149 14.52 -7.02 -10.51
N ARG A 150 14.24 -8.23 -10.04
CA ARG A 150 15.16 -9.38 -10.14
C ARG A 150 15.34 -9.84 -11.59
N GLU A 151 14.27 -10.01 -12.34
CA GLU A 151 14.30 -10.47 -13.74
C GLU A 151 15.06 -9.51 -14.66
N LEU A 152 14.94 -8.20 -14.39
CA LEU A 152 15.67 -7.16 -15.13
C LEU A 152 17.09 -6.90 -14.58
N ASN A 153 17.51 -7.62 -13.54
CA ASN A 153 18.78 -7.43 -12.84
C ASN A 153 19.03 -5.95 -12.47
N LEU A 154 17.99 -5.26 -12.03
CA LEU A 154 18.08 -3.88 -11.56
C LEU A 154 18.68 -3.87 -10.15
N PHE A 155 19.49 -2.85 -9.86
CA PHE A 155 20.10 -2.64 -8.55
C PHE A 155 20.90 -3.85 -8.00
N PRO A 156 21.86 -4.43 -8.76
CA PRO A 156 22.54 -5.67 -8.40
C PRO A 156 23.33 -5.58 -7.09
N ASN A 157 23.69 -4.36 -6.66
CA ASN A 157 24.43 -4.12 -5.41
C ASN A 157 23.51 -3.92 -4.19
N ILE A 158 22.19 -3.94 -4.37
CA ILE A 158 21.21 -3.79 -3.28
C ILE A 158 20.69 -5.17 -2.89
N LYS A 159 20.83 -5.50 -1.60
CA LYS A 159 20.27 -6.75 -1.08
C LYS A 159 18.75 -6.73 -1.22
N GLU A 160 18.21 -7.74 -1.89
CA GLU A 160 16.76 -7.88 -2.10
C GLU A 160 16.00 -7.90 -0.75
N PRO A 161 14.96 -7.07 -0.58
CA PRO A 161 14.17 -7.05 0.62
C PRO A 161 13.42 -8.37 0.86
N ASN A 162 13.45 -8.86 2.09
CA ASN A 162 12.69 -10.04 2.48
C ASN A 162 11.22 -9.68 2.72
N LEU A 163 10.36 -9.87 1.73
CA LEU A 163 8.93 -9.58 1.85
C LEU A 163 8.22 -10.39 2.92
N MET A 164 8.72 -11.60 3.23
CA MET A 164 8.10 -12.41 4.30
C MET A 164 8.15 -11.70 5.66
N SER A 165 9.12 -10.82 5.87
CA SER A 165 9.20 -10.03 7.11
C SER A 165 8.14 -8.93 7.23
N TYR A 166 7.35 -8.66 6.19
CA TYR A 166 6.26 -7.69 6.19
C TYR A 166 4.89 -8.30 6.53
N LEU A 167 4.81 -9.64 6.58
CA LEU A 167 3.55 -10.33 6.83
C LEU A 167 2.95 -10.02 8.21
N ASP A 168 3.74 -9.57 9.16
CA ASP A 168 3.24 -9.06 10.44
C ASP A 168 2.33 -7.83 10.25
N LEU A 169 2.78 -6.84 9.47
CA LEU A 169 1.97 -5.66 9.13
C LEU A 169 0.79 -6.03 8.23
N VAL A 170 1.00 -6.93 7.25
CA VAL A 170 -0.10 -7.38 6.38
C VAL A 170 -1.20 -8.06 7.19
N ALA A 171 -0.83 -8.90 8.18
CA ALA A 171 -1.81 -9.53 9.06
C ALA A 171 -2.57 -8.51 9.91
N VAL A 172 -1.88 -7.51 10.46
CA VAL A 172 -2.50 -6.45 11.28
C VAL A 172 -3.51 -5.66 10.45
N GLY A 173 -3.14 -5.16 9.26
CA GLY A 173 -4.07 -4.42 8.40
C GLY A 173 -5.27 -5.29 8.00
N THR A 174 -5.03 -6.52 7.51
CA THR A 174 -6.08 -7.45 7.12
C THR A 174 -7.09 -7.75 8.24
N ILE A 175 -6.62 -7.90 9.49
CA ILE A 175 -7.51 -8.16 10.63
C ILE A 175 -8.29 -6.89 11.02
N CYS A 176 -7.63 -5.75 11.06
CA CYS A 176 -8.24 -4.49 11.49
C CYS A 176 -9.26 -3.95 10.50
N ASP A 177 -9.12 -4.28 9.22
CA ASP A 177 -10.10 -3.94 8.17
C ASP A 177 -11.34 -4.86 8.17
N ILE A 178 -11.35 -5.90 9.01
CA ILE A 178 -12.50 -6.81 9.22
C ILE A 178 -12.93 -7.52 7.93
N VAL A 179 -12.03 -7.74 7.00
CA VAL A 179 -12.30 -8.54 5.80
C VAL A 179 -12.47 -10.03 6.11
N ASN A 180 -13.10 -10.78 5.22
CA ASN A 180 -13.29 -12.21 5.39
C ASN A 180 -11.95 -12.96 5.51
N ILE A 181 -11.76 -13.68 6.62
CA ILE A 181 -10.56 -14.50 6.87
C ILE A 181 -10.73 -15.88 6.23
N ASN A 182 -10.79 -15.89 4.91
CA ASN A 182 -10.87 -17.11 4.10
C ASN A 182 -9.48 -17.55 3.62
N ASN A 183 -9.42 -18.57 2.77
CA ASN A 183 -8.24 -19.23 2.20
C ASN A 183 -6.93 -18.43 2.22
N TYR A 184 -6.82 -17.38 1.39
CA TYR A 184 -5.59 -16.59 1.24
C TYR A 184 -5.33 -15.70 2.46
N ASN A 185 -6.37 -14.99 2.93
CA ASN A 185 -6.26 -14.14 4.11
C ASN A 185 -5.88 -14.94 5.34
N ARG A 186 -6.45 -16.15 5.51
CA ARG A 186 -6.12 -17.04 6.62
C ARG A 186 -4.64 -17.43 6.60
N SER A 187 -4.09 -17.75 5.44
CA SER A 187 -2.67 -18.10 5.31
C SER A 187 -1.75 -16.93 5.64
N ILE A 188 -2.08 -15.73 5.13
CA ILE A 188 -1.35 -14.48 5.40
C ILE A 188 -1.39 -14.15 6.89
N VAL A 189 -2.59 -14.16 7.48
CA VAL A 189 -2.81 -13.82 8.89
C VAL A 189 -2.13 -14.82 9.81
N SER A 190 -2.27 -16.12 9.56
CA SER A 190 -1.60 -17.16 10.35
C SER A 190 -0.08 -16.96 10.37
N LYS A 191 0.52 -16.72 9.21
CA LYS A 191 1.96 -16.49 9.11
C LYS A 191 2.39 -15.16 9.74
N GLY A 192 1.60 -14.12 9.58
CA GLY A 192 1.85 -12.82 10.23
C GLY A 192 1.80 -12.90 11.75
N LEU A 193 0.86 -13.64 12.32
CA LEU A 193 0.77 -13.85 13.77
C LEU A 193 1.98 -14.63 14.32
N GLU A 194 2.53 -15.60 13.57
CA GLU A 194 3.79 -16.24 13.97
C GLU A 194 4.93 -15.22 14.08
N LEU A 195 5.01 -14.27 13.12
CA LEU A 195 6.01 -13.20 13.14
C LEU A 195 5.78 -12.24 14.31
N ILE A 196 4.53 -11.86 14.58
CA ILE A 196 4.17 -11.00 15.72
C ILE A 196 4.59 -11.67 17.05
N ARG A 197 4.31 -12.97 17.22
CA ARG A 197 4.74 -13.75 18.38
C ARG A 197 6.26 -13.78 18.53
N SER A 198 7.01 -13.76 17.44
CA SER A 198 8.48 -13.71 17.47
C SER A 198 9.04 -12.38 17.97
N ARG A 199 8.21 -11.34 18.16
CA ARG A 199 8.53 -10.01 18.70
C ARG A 199 9.69 -9.29 17.97
N LYS A 200 9.92 -9.63 16.70
CA LYS A 200 11.00 -9.01 15.90
C LYS A 200 10.67 -7.60 15.46
N ASN A 201 9.41 -7.28 15.25
CA ASN A 201 8.94 -5.94 14.92
C ASN A 201 8.77 -5.12 16.20
N LYS A 202 9.73 -4.23 16.47
CA LYS A 202 9.76 -3.41 17.69
C LYS A 202 8.51 -2.54 17.86
N SER A 203 7.95 -2.02 16.77
CA SER A 203 6.77 -1.15 16.82
C SER A 203 5.52 -1.94 17.25
N ILE A 204 5.25 -3.08 16.61
CA ILE A 204 4.15 -3.97 17.00
C ILE A 204 4.35 -4.47 18.42
N THR A 205 5.58 -4.88 18.77
CA THR A 205 5.93 -5.34 20.13
C THR A 205 5.57 -4.28 21.16
N LYS A 206 5.94 -3.01 20.92
CA LYS A 206 5.66 -1.91 21.85
C LYS A 206 4.16 -1.63 22.00
N ILE A 207 3.40 -1.72 20.91
CA ILE A 207 1.93 -1.57 20.96
C ILE A 207 1.31 -2.68 21.82
N LEU A 208 1.73 -3.93 21.61
CA LEU A 208 1.23 -5.06 22.38
C LEU A 208 1.58 -4.97 23.88
N ASP A 209 2.80 -4.56 24.19
CA ASP A 209 3.24 -4.39 25.59
C ASP A 209 2.42 -3.29 26.29
N ASN A 210 2.16 -2.18 25.62
CA ASN A 210 1.36 -1.10 26.14
C ASN A 210 -0.13 -1.47 26.31
N SER A 211 -0.61 -2.42 25.51
CA SER A 211 -2.01 -2.87 25.53
C SER A 211 -2.24 -4.03 26.52
N ASN A 212 -1.20 -4.52 27.19
CA ASN A 212 -1.26 -5.71 28.08
C ASN A 212 -1.87 -6.94 27.41
N ILE A 213 -1.72 -7.09 26.10
CA ILE A 213 -2.27 -8.22 25.33
C ILE A 213 -1.36 -9.46 25.52
N ASN A 214 -1.93 -10.52 26.03
CA ASN A 214 -1.25 -11.83 26.09
C ASN A 214 -1.37 -12.55 24.75
N LEU A 215 -0.28 -12.60 24.00
CA LEU A 215 -0.23 -13.22 22.66
C LEU A 215 -0.48 -14.73 22.66
N SER A 216 -0.37 -15.41 23.81
CA SER A 216 -0.68 -16.85 23.91
C SER A 216 -2.19 -17.13 23.75
N LEU A 217 -3.02 -16.12 23.95
CA LEU A 217 -4.49 -16.23 23.84
C LEU A 217 -5.03 -15.92 22.44
N ILE A 218 -4.16 -15.50 21.51
CA ILE A 218 -4.59 -15.24 20.12
C ILE A 218 -4.61 -16.57 19.37
N HIS A 219 -5.81 -17.16 19.27
CA HIS A 219 -6.09 -18.34 18.46
C HIS A 219 -6.85 -17.94 17.21
N ILE A 220 -6.40 -18.38 16.05
CA ILE A 220 -7.11 -18.29 14.76
C ILE A 220 -7.37 -19.69 14.24
#